data_754e1655eb2dc4a41b494f8e2a7c39eb
#
_entry.id   754e1655eb2dc4a41b494f8e2a7c39eb
#
_cell.length_a   1.000
_cell.length_b   1.000
_cell.length_c   1.000
_cell.angle_alpha   90.00
_cell.angle_beta   90.00
_cell.angle_gamma   90.00
#
_symmetry.space_group_name_H-M   'P 1'
#
loop_
_entity.id
_entity.type
_entity.pdbx_description
1 polymer ?
#
loop_
_entity_poly.entity_id
_entity_poly.type
_entity_poly.pdbx_seq_one_letter_code
_entity_poly.pdbx_strand_id
1 'polypeptide(L)'
;LKYLSPLEEQSKMILYHHVDTDKLQDVDYQYKPETEILKVAEIMDIWHMAFVEKFDYHMIERYIGTKFDKRACELLYQAVEQYDIFNKLTDGSYYNEFEESVEYVLLSDEEKEKYLRMLMYTTGLKKESMVADTIETIYVCKEIGRKMQLSEMDSAEIYYAALVHDIGTLAIPEDIIDAPRKLEDAEKNLIHTHVELMHKAIEGKFSQNIVDIAVAHHERFDGSGYPKGLKGSGMNTKQAILQTAETVVSMINDKPYRKAYNKEDIMEELNNGIVSGKYDGVVADTFLRYYDEIVEKAFQKAQVTLTTHQRLLRNYEQVYKNFTK
;
A
#
# COMPACT_ATOMS: atom_id res chain seq x y z
N LEU A 1 -2.43 12.09 0.23
CA LEU A 1 -2.98 12.89 -0.87
C LEU A 1 -2.22 14.20 -1.08
N LYS A 2 -2.20 15.08 -0.10
CA LYS A 2 -1.62 16.45 -0.25
C LYS A 2 -0.22 16.52 -0.87
N TYR A 3 0.65 15.56 -0.57
CA TYR A 3 2.07 15.62 -0.98
C TYR A 3 2.48 14.53 -1.98
N LEU A 4 1.58 13.56 -2.25
CA LEU A 4 1.91 12.36 -3.01
C LEU A 4 0.95 12.10 -4.16
N SER A 5 -0.06 12.96 -4.34
CA SER A 5 -1.00 12.87 -5.45
C SER A 5 -1.15 14.22 -6.12
N PRO A 6 -1.66 14.27 -7.36
CA PRO A 6 -2.01 15.53 -8.02
C PRO A 6 -3.25 16.21 -7.40
N LEU A 7 -3.88 15.59 -6.39
CA LEU A 7 -5.10 16.05 -5.72
C LEU A 7 -4.78 16.82 -4.43
N GLU A 8 -3.78 17.72 -4.44
CA GLU A 8 -3.34 18.44 -3.24
C GLU A 8 -4.47 19.25 -2.61
N GLU A 9 -5.19 20.04 -3.41
CA GLU A 9 -6.30 20.86 -2.92
C GLU A 9 -7.52 20.02 -2.50
N GLN A 10 -7.85 18.98 -3.28
CA GLN A 10 -8.93 18.03 -2.95
C GLN A 10 -8.62 17.21 -1.68
N SER A 11 -7.37 17.10 -1.29
CA SER A 11 -7.00 16.41 -0.03
C SER A 11 -7.62 17.08 1.21
N LYS A 12 -7.97 18.35 1.12
CA LYS A 12 -8.68 19.06 2.19
C LYS A 12 -10.09 18.51 2.40
N MET A 13 -10.73 17.96 1.36
CA MET A 13 -12.01 17.28 1.50
C MET A 13 -11.90 16.10 2.47
N ILE A 14 -10.86 15.26 2.28
CA ILE A 14 -10.57 14.13 3.17
C ILE A 14 -10.18 14.61 4.57
N LEU A 15 -9.49 15.75 4.67
CA LEU A 15 -9.09 16.31 5.96
C LEU A 15 -10.28 16.76 6.79
N TYR A 16 -11.30 17.34 6.15
CA TYR A 16 -12.41 18.01 6.82
C TYR A 16 -13.73 17.23 6.84
N HIS A 17 -13.84 16.07 6.17
CA HIS A 17 -15.12 15.35 6.04
C HIS A 17 -15.70 14.84 7.38
N HIS A 18 -14.90 14.75 8.45
CA HIS A 18 -15.40 14.45 9.79
C HIS A 18 -15.74 15.69 10.64
N VAL A 19 -15.49 16.90 10.13
CA VAL A 19 -15.79 18.14 10.87
C VAL A 19 -17.28 18.46 10.76
N ASP A 20 -17.94 18.73 11.87
CA ASP A 20 -19.35 19.12 11.90
C ASP A 20 -19.60 20.35 11.02
N THR A 21 -20.75 20.41 10.34
CA THR A 21 -21.08 21.46 9.38
C THR A 21 -21.06 22.86 9.99
N ASP A 22 -21.54 23.01 11.24
CA ASP A 22 -21.51 24.27 11.95
C ASP A 22 -20.09 24.81 12.19
N LYS A 23 -19.13 23.94 12.41
CA LYS A 23 -17.69 24.27 12.57
C LYS A 23 -16.98 24.44 11.23
N LEU A 24 -17.41 23.73 10.19
CA LEU A 24 -16.79 23.79 8.87
C LEU A 24 -17.04 25.15 8.18
N GLN A 25 -18.06 25.90 8.59
CA GLN A 25 -18.34 27.22 8.05
C GLN A 25 -17.18 28.22 8.23
N ASP A 26 -16.42 28.09 9.30
CA ASP A 26 -15.29 28.96 9.64
C ASP A 26 -14.00 28.64 8.87
N VAL A 27 -13.99 27.51 8.14
CA VAL A 27 -12.81 27.08 7.34
C VAL A 27 -12.92 27.66 5.93
N ASP A 28 -11.90 28.41 5.50
CA ASP A 28 -11.87 28.97 4.15
C ASP A 28 -11.17 28.01 3.16
N TYR A 29 -11.95 27.33 2.31
CA TYR A 29 -11.47 26.54 1.17
C TYR A 29 -12.59 26.27 0.16
N GLN A 30 -12.21 26.05 -1.10
CA GLN A 30 -13.16 26.02 -2.23
C GLN A 30 -14.03 24.76 -2.34
N TYR A 31 -13.64 23.62 -1.74
CA TYR A 31 -14.32 22.32 -1.87
C TYR A 31 -15.22 21.98 -0.66
N LYS A 32 -15.75 23.00 0.03
CA LYS A 32 -16.71 22.79 1.13
C LYS A 32 -17.94 21.98 0.72
N PRO A 33 -18.63 22.33 -0.38
CA PRO A 33 -19.81 21.58 -0.81
C PRO A 33 -19.53 20.11 -1.06
N GLU A 34 -18.41 19.80 -1.72
CA GLU A 34 -18.00 18.44 -2.02
C GLU A 34 -17.60 17.67 -0.75
N THR A 35 -16.99 18.36 0.24
CA THR A 35 -16.69 17.78 1.56
C THR A 35 -17.98 17.39 2.30
N GLU A 36 -19.00 18.23 2.26
CA GLU A 36 -20.30 17.92 2.88
C GLU A 36 -21.00 16.75 2.20
N ILE A 37 -20.90 16.64 0.87
CA ILE A 37 -21.42 15.48 0.13
C ILE A 37 -20.65 14.21 0.53
N LEU A 38 -19.33 14.26 0.58
CA LEU A 38 -18.48 13.12 0.99
C LEU A 38 -18.84 12.65 2.40
N LYS A 39 -18.99 13.58 3.35
CA LYS A 39 -19.39 13.29 4.74
C LYS A 39 -20.73 12.55 4.82
N VAL A 40 -21.74 13.05 4.09
CA VAL A 40 -23.06 12.44 4.04
C VAL A 40 -23.01 11.06 3.42
N ALA A 41 -22.27 10.89 2.31
CA ALA A 41 -22.13 9.61 1.64
C ALA A 41 -21.45 8.56 2.54
N GLU A 42 -20.35 8.92 3.20
CA GLU A 42 -19.62 8.02 4.10
C GLU A 42 -20.47 7.57 5.28
N ILE A 43 -21.15 8.50 5.97
CA ILE A 43 -21.98 8.13 7.12
C ILE A 43 -23.17 7.25 6.72
N MET A 44 -23.73 7.46 5.51
CA MET A 44 -24.80 6.62 4.99
C MET A 44 -24.32 5.21 4.70
N ASP A 45 -23.12 5.05 4.13
CA ASP A 45 -22.51 3.75 3.90
C ASP A 45 -22.26 3.02 5.23
N ILE A 46 -21.65 3.70 6.21
CA ILE A 46 -21.42 3.16 7.56
C ILE A 46 -22.74 2.72 8.21
N TRP A 47 -23.78 3.53 8.14
CA TRP A 47 -25.07 3.19 8.76
C TRP A 47 -25.80 2.09 8.00
N HIS A 48 -25.73 2.07 6.68
CA HIS A 48 -26.28 1.00 5.86
C HIS A 48 -25.64 -0.36 6.22
N MET A 49 -24.32 -0.40 6.36
CA MET A 49 -23.59 -1.59 6.78
C MET A 49 -23.90 -2.01 8.23
N ALA A 50 -24.09 -1.05 9.14
CA ALA A 50 -24.32 -1.31 10.56
C ALA A 50 -25.76 -1.75 10.88
N PHE A 51 -26.76 -1.27 10.12
CA PHE A 51 -28.19 -1.41 10.41
C PHE A 51 -28.95 -2.21 9.33
N VAL A 52 -28.35 -3.16 8.68
CA VAL A 52 -28.82 -3.89 7.48
C VAL A 52 -30.33 -4.14 7.43
N GLU A 53 -30.97 -4.59 8.53
CA GLU A 53 -32.41 -4.88 8.58
C GLU A 53 -33.30 -3.67 8.95
N LYS A 54 -32.71 -2.60 9.46
CA LYS A 54 -33.43 -1.42 10.02
C LYS A 54 -32.88 -0.11 9.48
N PHE A 55 -32.15 -0.17 8.38
CA PHE A 55 -31.57 1.02 7.80
C PHE A 55 -32.67 1.93 7.22
N ASP A 56 -32.64 3.18 7.68
CA ASP A 56 -33.51 4.25 7.17
C ASP A 56 -32.64 5.51 7.00
N TYR A 57 -32.41 5.91 5.76
CA TYR A 57 -31.58 7.08 5.46
C TYR A 57 -32.17 8.39 6.02
N HIS A 58 -33.43 8.43 6.38
CA HIS A 58 -34.06 9.57 7.08
C HIS A 58 -33.53 9.77 8.52
N MET A 59 -32.79 8.77 9.06
CA MET A 59 -32.13 8.93 10.37
C MET A 59 -31.21 10.16 10.44
N ILE A 60 -30.72 10.66 9.29
CA ILE A 60 -29.85 11.83 9.20
C ILE A 60 -30.59 13.13 9.54
N GLU A 61 -31.91 13.20 9.39
CA GLU A 61 -32.72 14.44 9.51
C GLU A 61 -32.49 15.19 10.81
N ARG A 62 -32.35 14.46 11.93
CA ARG A 62 -32.12 15.05 13.27
C ARG A 62 -30.79 15.78 13.43
N TYR A 63 -29.90 15.63 12.49
CA TYR A 63 -28.54 16.20 12.52
C TYR A 63 -28.32 17.26 11.44
N ILE A 64 -29.34 17.54 10.60
CA ILE A 64 -29.25 18.57 9.56
C ILE A 64 -29.05 19.95 10.20
N GLY A 65 -28.12 20.72 9.65
CA GLY A 65 -27.77 22.07 10.12
C GLY A 65 -26.79 22.10 11.30
N THR A 66 -26.48 20.96 11.92
CA THR A 66 -25.45 20.82 12.95
C THR A 66 -24.28 19.99 12.46
N LYS A 67 -24.49 18.70 12.28
CA LYS A 67 -23.45 17.78 11.79
C LYS A 67 -23.39 17.71 10.27
N PHE A 68 -24.54 17.82 9.58
CA PHE A 68 -24.66 17.64 8.14
C PHE A 68 -25.26 18.85 7.47
N ASP A 69 -24.72 19.20 6.32
CA ASP A 69 -25.24 20.29 5.49
C ASP A 69 -26.59 19.92 4.88
N LYS A 70 -27.52 20.88 4.90
CA LYS A 70 -28.87 20.68 4.41
C LYS A 70 -28.91 20.31 2.92
N ARG A 71 -28.12 20.99 2.09
CA ARG A 71 -28.08 20.74 0.64
C ARG A 71 -27.47 19.38 0.31
N ALA A 72 -26.43 18.97 1.04
CA ALA A 72 -25.87 17.65 0.87
C ALA A 72 -26.85 16.53 1.20
N CYS A 73 -27.67 16.72 2.25
CA CYS A 73 -28.75 15.78 2.58
C CYS A 73 -29.87 15.79 1.52
N GLU A 74 -30.25 16.94 0.99
CA GLU A 74 -31.23 17.05 -0.10
C GLU A 74 -30.75 16.34 -1.37
N LEU A 75 -29.46 16.44 -1.69
CA LEU A 75 -28.85 15.70 -2.80
C LEU A 75 -28.83 14.19 -2.55
N LEU A 76 -28.57 13.74 -1.31
CA LEU A 76 -28.68 12.32 -0.95
C LEU A 76 -30.09 11.80 -1.24
N TYR A 77 -31.15 12.50 -0.78
CA TYR A 77 -32.52 12.06 -0.98
C TYR A 77 -32.87 11.94 -2.47
N GLN A 78 -32.50 12.96 -3.26
CA GLN A 78 -32.69 12.92 -4.71
C GLN A 78 -31.94 11.75 -5.36
N ALA A 79 -30.70 11.49 -4.92
CA ALA A 79 -29.89 10.42 -5.46
C ALA A 79 -30.47 9.02 -5.09
N VAL A 80 -30.97 8.84 -3.86
CA VAL A 80 -31.63 7.60 -3.44
C VAL A 80 -32.89 7.34 -4.25
N GLU A 81 -33.72 8.35 -4.46
CA GLU A 81 -34.96 8.23 -5.25
C GLU A 81 -34.69 7.95 -6.73
N GLN A 82 -33.62 8.51 -7.28
CA GLN A 82 -33.31 8.43 -8.72
C GLN A 82 -32.47 7.23 -9.13
N TYR A 83 -31.52 6.79 -8.28
CA TYR A 83 -30.44 5.88 -8.70
C TYR A 83 -30.36 4.55 -7.94
N ASP A 84 -31.31 4.28 -7.04
CA ASP A 84 -31.36 3.01 -6.27
C ASP A 84 -30.04 2.67 -5.55
N ILE A 85 -29.42 3.67 -4.93
CA ILE A 85 -28.05 3.61 -4.41
C ILE A 85 -27.85 2.46 -3.44
N PHE A 86 -28.77 2.26 -2.48
CA PHE A 86 -28.57 1.27 -1.41
C PHE A 86 -28.68 -0.17 -1.89
N ASN A 87 -29.52 -0.46 -2.88
CA ASN A 87 -29.54 -1.78 -3.50
C ASN A 87 -28.27 -2.03 -4.29
N LYS A 88 -27.77 -1.06 -5.02
CA LYS A 88 -26.48 -1.14 -5.74
C LYS A 88 -25.28 -1.33 -4.79
N LEU A 89 -25.27 -0.69 -3.63
CA LEU A 89 -24.26 -0.92 -2.59
C LEU A 89 -24.34 -2.35 -2.03
N THR A 90 -25.56 -2.88 -1.85
CA THR A 90 -25.78 -4.22 -1.31
C THR A 90 -25.33 -5.32 -2.28
N ASP A 91 -25.64 -5.20 -3.57
CA ASP A 91 -25.35 -6.20 -4.60
C ASP A 91 -24.02 -5.99 -5.33
N GLY A 92 -23.34 -4.86 -5.07
CA GLY A 92 -22.05 -4.51 -5.66
C GLY A 92 -22.13 -3.97 -7.10
N SER A 93 -23.33 -3.78 -7.67
CA SER A 93 -23.49 -3.33 -9.06
C SER A 93 -23.00 -1.90 -9.31
N TYR A 94 -22.86 -1.07 -8.26
CA TYR A 94 -22.25 0.25 -8.35
C TYR A 94 -20.82 0.24 -8.89
N TYR A 95 -20.10 -0.90 -8.71
CA TYR A 95 -18.69 -1.01 -9.08
C TYR A 95 -18.46 -0.81 -10.58
N ASN A 96 -19.36 -1.34 -11.40
CA ASN A 96 -19.30 -1.17 -12.86
C ASN A 96 -19.44 0.31 -13.26
N GLU A 97 -20.40 1.03 -12.63
CA GLU A 97 -20.62 2.47 -12.89
C GLU A 97 -19.39 3.29 -12.42
N PHE A 98 -18.78 2.89 -11.33
CA PHE A 98 -17.55 3.53 -10.84
C PHE A 98 -16.38 3.28 -11.82
N GLU A 99 -16.17 2.06 -12.27
CA GLU A 99 -15.12 1.73 -13.26
C GLU A 99 -15.31 2.54 -14.55
N GLU A 100 -16.52 2.58 -15.09
CA GLU A 100 -16.85 3.40 -16.27
C GLU A 100 -16.53 4.89 -16.05
N SER A 101 -16.78 5.42 -14.84
CA SER A 101 -16.54 6.83 -14.54
C SER A 101 -15.04 7.19 -14.46
N VAL A 102 -14.18 6.24 -14.07
CA VAL A 102 -12.72 6.46 -13.92
C VAL A 102 -11.93 6.04 -15.15
N GLU A 103 -12.50 5.24 -16.06
CA GLU A 103 -11.83 4.75 -17.28
C GLU A 103 -11.29 5.88 -18.18
N TYR A 104 -11.96 7.02 -18.16
CA TYR A 104 -11.60 8.18 -18.98
C TYR A 104 -10.58 9.13 -18.32
N VAL A 105 -10.09 8.82 -17.13
CA VAL A 105 -9.08 9.64 -16.45
C VAL A 105 -7.70 9.32 -17.03
N LEU A 106 -7.21 10.17 -17.91
CA LEU A 106 -5.87 10.05 -18.48
C LEU A 106 -4.84 10.62 -17.48
N LEU A 107 -4.03 9.74 -16.92
CA LEU A 107 -2.93 10.09 -16.02
C LEU A 107 -1.61 10.07 -16.79
N SER A 108 -0.77 11.09 -16.60
CA SER A 108 0.64 11.06 -17.00
C SER A 108 1.40 9.99 -16.21
N ASP A 109 2.56 9.54 -16.69
CA ASP A 109 3.36 8.55 -15.98
C ASP A 109 3.86 9.07 -14.63
N GLU A 110 4.11 10.38 -14.50
CA GLU A 110 4.44 11.02 -13.24
C GLU A 110 3.27 10.96 -12.23
N GLU A 111 2.05 11.19 -12.69
CA GLU A 111 0.85 11.08 -11.84
C GLU A 111 0.59 9.64 -11.41
N LYS A 112 0.72 8.68 -12.34
CA LYS A 112 0.63 7.24 -12.01
C LYS A 112 1.64 6.85 -10.92
N GLU A 113 2.89 7.28 -11.05
CA GLU A 113 3.91 7.02 -10.04
C GLU A 113 3.55 7.64 -8.69
N LYS A 114 3.03 8.87 -8.66
CA LYS A 114 2.57 9.52 -7.41
C LYS A 114 1.44 8.73 -6.75
N TYR A 115 0.47 8.23 -7.50
CA TYR A 115 -0.60 7.39 -6.96
C TYR A 115 -0.09 6.05 -6.43
N LEU A 116 0.82 5.39 -7.13
CA LEU A 116 1.43 4.14 -6.68
C LEU A 116 2.24 4.34 -5.39
N ARG A 117 3.02 5.40 -5.30
CA ARG A 117 3.72 5.76 -4.06
C ARG A 117 2.75 6.07 -2.92
N MET A 118 1.64 6.76 -3.20
CA MET A 118 0.60 6.98 -2.21
C MET A 118 0.03 5.65 -1.71
N LEU A 119 -0.28 4.71 -2.61
CA LEU A 119 -0.76 3.37 -2.25
C LEU A 119 0.27 2.63 -1.37
N MET A 120 1.55 2.64 -1.73
CA MET A 120 2.62 2.11 -0.88
C MET A 120 2.63 2.75 0.52
N TYR A 121 2.50 4.07 0.61
CA TYR A 121 2.47 4.74 1.93
C TYR A 121 1.24 4.37 2.77
N THR A 122 0.14 3.92 2.17
CA THR A 122 -1.04 3.46 2.94
C THR A 122 -0.77 2.17 3.72
N THR A 123 0.19 1.34 3.29
CA THR A 123 0.60 0.17 4.07
C THR A 123 1.18 0.57 5.43
N GLY A 124 1.83 1.74 5.50
CA GLY A 124 2.35 2.31 6.73
C GLY A 124 1.30 2.77 7.74
N LEU A 125 0.03 2.90 7.33
CA LEU A 125 -1.06 3.16 8.26
C LEU A 125 -1.34 1.95 9.15
N LYS A 126 -1.03 0.74 8.68
CA LYS A 126 -1.09 -0.49 9.50
C LYS A 126 0.17 -0.68 10.33
N LYS A 127 1.32 -0.42 9.72
CA LYS A 127 2.61 -0.57 10.40
C LYS A 127 3.67 0.28 9.70
N GLU A 128 4.22 1.27 10.42
CA GLU A 128 5.21 2.22 9.88
C GLU A 128 6.44 1.53 9.28
N SER A 129 6.90 0.43 9.89
CA SER A 129 8.07 -0.32 9.39
C SER A 129 7.86 -0.93 8.00
N MET A 130 6.62 -1.21 7.57
CA MET A 130 6.36 -1.76 6.23
C MET A 130 6.75 -0.78 5.13
N VAL A 131 6.50 0.51 5.33
CA VAL A 131 6.94 1.55 4.38
C VAL A 131 8.47 1.60 4.33
N ALA A 132 9.13 1.50 5.49
CA ALA A 132 10.59 1.45 5.53
C ALA A 132 11.14 0.25 4.77
N ASP A 133 10.63 -0.94 5.07
CA ASP A 133 11.03 -2.19 4.40
C ASP A 133 10.85 -2.08 2.87
N THR A 134 9.69 -1.60 2.39
CA THR A 134 9.43 -1.44 0.96
C THR A 134 10.39 -0.44 0.31
N ILE A 135 10.60 0.73 0.93
CA ILE A 135 11.52 1.75 0.40
C ILE A 135 12.95 1.22 0.34
N GLU A 136 13.42 0.56 1.38
CA GLU A 136 14.74 -0.02 1.45
C GLU A 136 14.91 -1.14 0.42
N THR A 137 13.92 -2.02 0.26
CA THR A 137 13.88 -3.06 -0.78
C THR A 137 14.01 -2.45 -2.18
N ILE A 138 13.28 -1.37 -2.49
CA ILE A 138 13.41 -0.65 -3.76
C ILE A 138 14.84 -0.19 -4.00
N TYR A 139 15.48 0.42 -3.01
CA TYR A 139 16.85 0.93 -3.17
C TYR A 139 17.91 -0.19 -3.21
N VAL A 140 17.72 -1.28 -2.46
CA VAL A 140 18.57 -2.47 -2.55
C VAL A 140 18.46 -3.11 -3.94
N CYS A 141 17.26 -3.30 -4.48
CA CYS A 141 17.03 -3.75 -5.85
C CYS A 141 17.78 -2.87 -6.86
N LYS A 142 17.66 -1.55 -6.72
CA LYS A 142 18.31 -0.58 -7.62
C LYS A 142 19.84 -0.69 -7.58
N GLU A 143 20.43 -0.84 -6.40
CA GLU A 143 21.90 -0.96 -6.30
C GLU A 143 22.39 -2.32 -6.78
N ILE A 144 21.68 -3.44 -6.53
CA ILE A 144 21.99 -4.75 -7.12
C ILE A 144 21.92 -4.65 -8.65
N GLY A 145 20.82 -4.14 -9.20
CA GLY A 145 20.62 -3.97 -10.65
C GLY A 145 21.74 -3.14 -11.30
N ARG A 146 22.16 -2.05 -10.63
CA ARG A 146 23.29 -1.22 -11.07
C ARG A 146 24.60 -2.02 -11.12
N LYS A 147 24.88 -2.84 -10.11
CA LYS A 147 26.08 -3.70 -10.08
C LYS A 147 26.04 -4.79 -11.15
N MET A 148 24.86 -5.28 -11.47
CA MET A 148 24.64 -6.26 -12.52
C MET A 148 24.49 -5.62 -13.93
N GLN A 149 24.57 -4.30 -14.04
CA GLN A 149 24.46 -3.54 -15.30
C GLN A 149 23.14 -3.81 -16.05
N LEU A 150 22.03 -3.88 -15.31
CA LEU A 150 20.71 -4.04 -15.92
C LEU A 150 20.35 -2.86 -16.83
N SER A 151 19.53 -3.14 -17.84
CA SER A 151 18.94 -2.10 -18.68
C SER A 151 18.02 -1.17 -17.86
N GLU A 152 17.77 0.04 -18.40
CA GLU A 152 16.81 0.97 -17.78
C GLU A 152 15.42 0.36 -17.70
N MET A 153 15.01 -0.39 -18.71
CA MET A 153 13.72 -1.08 -18.76
C MET A 153 13.61 -2.15 -17.67
N ASP A 154 14.61 -3.04 -17.53
CA ASP A 154 14.61 -4.06 -16.50
C ASP A 154 14.61 -3.43 -15.09
N SER A 155 15.37 -2.35 -14.92
CA SER A 155 15.42 -1.59 -13.65
C SER A 155 14.07 -0.96 -13.32
N ALA A 156 13.34 -0.43 -14.32
CA ALA A 156 12.01 0.12 -14.14
C ALA A 156 10.99 -0.98 -13.79
N GLU A 157 11.03 -2.13 -14.44
CA GLU A 157 10.13 -3.26 -14.13
C GLU A 157 10.33 -3.75 -12.69
N ILE A 158 11.58 -3.90 -12.23
CA ILE A 158 11.88 -4.26 -10.83
C ILE A 158 11.40 -3.17 -9.88
N TYR A 159 11.61 -1.89 -10.21
CA TYR A 159 11.17 -0.76 -9.40
C TYR A 159 9.65 -0.77 -9.16
N TYR A 160 8.86 -0.91 -10.23
CA TYR A 160 7.40 -0.95 -10.10
C TYR A 160 6.92 -2.22 -9.37
N ALA A 161 7.55 -3.36 -9.62
CA ALA A 161 7.25 -4.58 -8.88
C ALA A 161 7.53 -4.43 -7.39
N ALA A 162 8.71 -3.88 -7.02
CA ALA A 162 9.07 -3.62 -5.64
C ALA A 162 8.16 -2.55 -4.97
N LEU A 163 7.59 -1.62 -5.75
CA LEU A 163 6.68 -0.61 -5.22
C LEU A 163 5.33 -1.20 -4.78
N VAL A 164 4.89 -2.27 -5.42
CA VAL A 164 3.54 -2.83 -5.21
C VAL A 164 3.53 -4.22 -4.55
N HIS A 165 4.70 -4.86 -4.34
CA HIS A 165 4.76 -6.27 -3.92
C HIS A 165 3.99 -6.57 -2.63
N ASP A 166 3.92 -5.63 -1.71
CA ASP A 166 3.33 -5.78 -0.38
C ASP A 166 1.95 -5.12 -0.20
N ILE A 167 1.36 -4.51 -1.25
CA ILE A 167 0.05 -3.83 -1.11
C ILE A 167 -1.07 -4.76 -0.64
N GLY A 168 -0.98 -6.06 -0.92
CA GLY A 168 -1.95 -7.06 -0.46
C GLY A 168 -2.02 -7.21 1.06
N THR A 169 -0.99 -6.77 1.79
CA THR A 169 -0.96 -6.74 3.25
C THR A 169 -2.02 -5.80 3.84
N LEU A 170 -2.53 -4.84 3.07
CA LEU A 170 -3.64 -3.97 3.48
C LEU A 170 -4.89 -4.77 3.87
N ALA A 171 -5.09 -5.95 3.30
CA ALA A 171 -6.22 -6.82 3.64
C ALA A 171 -5.96 -7.77 4.82
N ILE A 172 -4.73 -7.85 5.33
CA ILE A 172 -4.38 -8.73 6.47
C ILE A 172 -4.65 -8.00 7.79
N PRO A 173 -5.24 -8.64 8.81
CA PRO A 173 -5.45 -8.03 10.12
C PRO A 173 -4.16 -7.55 10.77
N GLU A 174 -4.21 -6.36 11.41
CA GLU A 174 -3.04 -5.71 11.99
C GLU A 174 -2.45 -6.51 13.15
N ASP A 175 -3.27 -7.10 13.99
CA ASP A 175 -2.88 -7.94 15.13
C ASP A 175 -2.09 -9.19 14.72
N ILE A 176 -2.23 -9.63 13.46
CA ILE A 176 -1.44 -10.72 12.87
C ILE A 176 -0.13 -10.18 12.28
N ILE A 177 -0.18 -9.07 11.52
CA ILE A 177 1.02 -8.48 10.90
C ILE A 177 2.02 -8.01 11.95
N ASP A 178 1.54 -7.42 13.05
CA ASP A 178 2.38 -6.84 14.10
C ASP A 178 2.49 -7.73 15.36
N ALA A 179 2.17 -9.01 15.23
CA ALA A 179 2.23 -9.94 16.35
C ALA A 179 3.64 -10.01 16.96
N PRO A 180 3.83 -9.72 18.28
CA PRO A 180 5.13 -9.75 18.93
C PRO A 180 5.55 -11.18 19.34
N ARG A 181 5.06 -12.18 18.63
CA ARG A 181 5.23 -13.62 18.88
C ARG A 181 5.40 -14.40 17.60
N LYS A 182 5.80 -15.65 17.70
CA LYS A 182 5.72 -16.56 16.57
C LYS A 182 4.26 -16.77 16.17
N LEU A 183 4.02 -16.71 14.88
CA LEU A 183 2.71 -16.93 14.29
C LEU A 183 2.38 -18.43 14.26
N GLU A 184 1.11 -18.75 14.43
CA GLU A 184 0.56 -20.07 14.18
C GLU A 184 0.52 -20.35 12.67
N ASP A 185 0.39 -21.63 12.28
CA ASP A 185 0.42 -21.98 10.85
C ASP A 185 -0.79 -21.42 10.10
N ALA A 186 -1.96 -21.33 10.74
CA ALA A 186 -3.13 -20.66 10.14
C ALA A 186 -2.88 -19.17 9.89
N GLU A 187 -2.21 -18.48 10.83
CA GLU A 187 -1.85 -17.05 10.70
C GLU A 187 -0.80 -16.83 9.61
N LYS A 188 0.22 -17.71 9.53
CA LYS A 188 1.20 -17.68 8.44
C LYS A 188 0.52 -17.86 7.08
N ASN A 189 -0.39 -18.83 6.97
CA ASN A 189 -1.15 -19.05 5.74
C ASN A 189 -1.97 -17.81 5.37
N LEU A 190 -2.58 -17.14 6.35
CA LEU A 190 -3.29 -15.88 6.11
C LEU A 190 -2.34 -14.78 5.61
N ILE A 191 -1.16 -14.61 6.23
CA ILE A 191 -0.16 -13.66 5.71
C ILE A 191 0.24 -14.02 4.27
N HIS A 192 0.45 -15.29 3.94
CA HIS A 192 0.82 -15.69 2.58
C HIS A 192 -0.21 -15.28 1.53
N THR A 193 -1.48 -15.09 1.91
CA THR A 193 -2.53 -14.63 0.97
C THR A 193 -2.29 -13.22 0.44
N HIS A 194 -1.42 -12.40 1.08
CA HIS A 194 -1.14 -11.05 0.57
C HIS A 194 -0.60 -11.07 -0.86
N VAL A 195 0.16 -12.11 -1.24
CA VAL A 195 0.68 -12.25 -2.62
C VAL A 195 -0.46 -12.44 -3.62
N GLU A 196 -1.46 -13.25 -3.29
CA GLU A 196 -2.64 -13.46 -4.14
C GLU A 196 -3.51 -12.21 -4.19
N LEU A 197 -3.71 -11.54 -3.06
CA LEU A 197 -4.49 -10.30 -2.96
C LEU A 197 -3.83 -9.17 -3.75
N MET A 198 -2.51 -9.02 -3.65
CA MET A 198 -1.72 -8.10 -4.46
C MET A 198 -1.85 -8.45 -5.94
N HIS A 199 -1.68 -9.73 -6.33
CA HIS A 199 -1.82 -10.18 -7.71
C HIS A 199 -3.18 -9.76 -8.29
N LYS A 200 -4.29 -10.06 -7.62
CA LYS A 200 -5.64 -9.63 -8.03
C LYS A 200 -5.75 -8.11 -8.20
N ALA A 201 -5.08 -7.34 -7.37
CA ALA A 201 -5.12 -5.88 -7.43
C ALA A 201 -4.36 -5.31 -8.65
N ILE A 202 -3.29 -5.95 -9.11
CA ILE A 202 -2.41 -5.43 -10.16
C ILE A 202 -2.55 -6.14 -11.52
N GLU A 203 -3.17 -7.32 -11.56
CA GLU A 203 -3.39 -8.08 -12.80
C GLU A 203 -4.17 -7.26 -13.83
N GLY A 204 -3.69 -7.25 -15.07
CA GLY A 204 -4.27 -6.46 -16.17
C GLY A 204 -4.02 -4.94 -16.09
N LYS A 205 -3.49 -4.43 -14.95
CA LYS A 205 -3.17 -3.00 -14.76
C LYS A 205 -1.68 -2.69 -14.97
N PHE A 206 -0.84 -3.70 -14.88
CA PHE A 206 0.60 -3.62 -15.14
C PHE A 206 1.01 -4.60 -16.25
N SER A 207 2.19 -4.38 -16.85
CA SER A 207 2.77 -5.37 -17.76
C SER A 207 2.95 -6.71 -17.04
N GLN A 208 2.81 -7.82 -17.80
CA GLN A 208 2.97 -9.16 -17.24
C GLN A 208 4.32 -9.35 -16.56
N ASN A 209 5.38 -8.75 -17.08
CA ASN A 209 6.72 -8.80 -16.46
C ASN A 209 6.71 -8.23 -15.05
N ILE A 210 6.08 -7.07 -14.83
CA ILE A 210 5.98 -6.44 -13.50
C ILE A 210 5.18 -7.33 -12.55
N VAL A 211 4.04 -7.86 -13.02
CA VAL A 211 3.20 -8.77 -12.23
C VAL A 211 3.98 -10.01 -11.82
N ASP A 212 4.67 -10.66 -12.76
CA ASP A 212 5.45 -11.87 -12.51
C ASP A 212 6.61 -11.64 -11.53
N ILE A 213 7.26 -10.47 -11.59
CA ILE A 213 8.31 -10.10 -10.63
C ILE A 213 7.70 -9.91 -9.25
N ALA A 214 6.61 -9.14 -9.15
CA ALA A 214 5.97 -8.86 -7.87
C ALA A 214 5.45 -10.13 -7.18
N VAL A 215 4.78 -11.02 -7.92
CA VAL A 215 4.23 -12.28 -7.39
C VAL A 215 5.33 -13.22 -6.87
N ALA A 216 6.54 -13.13 -7.41
CA ALA A 216 7.63 -14.05 -7.08
C ALA A 216 8.51 -13.62 -5.88
N HIS A 217 8.20 -12.49 -5.20
CA HIS A 217 9.10 -11.94 -4.17
C HIS A 217 9.34 -12.87 -2.95
N HIS A 218 8.44 -13.82 -2.70
CA HIS A 218 8.62 -14.87 -1.70
C HIS A 218 8.95 -16.25 -2.27
N GLU A 219 9.17 -16.35 -3.57
CA GLU A 219 9.67 -17.60 -4.14
C GLU A 219 11.13 -17.88 -3.71
N ARG A 220 11.54 -19.13 -3.80
CA ARG A 220 12.90 -19.57 -3.52
C ARG A 220 13.38 -20.50 -4.63
N PHE A 221 14.64 -20.41 -5.02
CA PHE A 221 15.19 -21.20 -6.12
C PHE A 221 15.12 -22.70 -5.92
N ASP A 222 15.09 -23.18 -4.67
CA ASP A 222 14.91 -24.58 -4.31
C ASP A 222 13.45 -25.06 -4.36
N GLY A 223 12.49 -24.13 -4.56
CA GLY A 223 11.07 -24.39 -4.57
C GLY A 223 10.41 -24.41 -3.18
N SER A 224 11.12 -24.02 -2.12
CA SER A 224 10.58 -23.90 -0.76
C SER A 224 9.76 -22.63 -0.55
N GLY A 225 9.75 -21.73 -1.53
CA GLY A 225 9.00 -20.48 -1.48
C GLY A 225 7.53 -20.62 -1.83
N TYR A 226 6.84 -19.50 -1.93
CA TYR A 226 5.42 -19.41 -2.28
C TYR A 226 5.17 -18.20 -3.19
N PRO A 227 4.04 -18.10 -3.90
CA PRO A 227 2.87 -18.99 -3.88
C PRO A 227 2.98 -20.23 -4.78
N LYS A 228 3.89 -20.24 -5.77
CA LYS A 228 3.93 -21.30 -6.82
C LYS A 228 4.99 -22.37 -6.56
N GLY A 229 5.93 -22.15 -5.64
CA GLY A 229 7.08 -23.04 -5.40
C GLY A 229 7.97 -23.16 -6.63
N LEU A 230 8.31 -22.04 -7.25
CA LEU A 230 9.16 -21.99 -8.44
C LEU A 230 10.54 -22.56 -8.16
N LYS A 231 11.12 -23.26 -9.14
CA LYS A 231 12.46 -23.90 -8.98
C LYS A 231 13.41 -23.42 -10.08
N GLY A 232 14.63 -23.04 -9.68
CA GLY A 232 15.75 -22.80 -10.56
C GLY A 232 15.38 -21.97 -11.80
N SER A 233 15.39 -22.59 -12.98
CA SER A 233 15.05 -21.93 -14.25
C SER A 233 13.60 -21.42 -14.37
N GLY A 234 12.73 -21.71 -13.42
CA GLY A 234 11.39 -21.11 -13.32
C GLY A 234 11.40 -19.68 -12.80
N MET A 235 12.52 -19.20 -12.27
CA MET A 235 12.73 -17.83 -11.83
C MET A 235 13.75 -17.11 -12.74
N ASN A 236 13.44 -15.89 -13.14
CA ASN A 236 14.37 -15.04 -13.88
C ASN A 236 15.16 -14.12 -12.94
N THR A 237 16.21 -13.49 -13.49
CA THR A 237 17.11 -12.61 -12.72
C THR A 237 16.38 -11.46 -12.03
N LYS A 238 15.34 -10.88 -12.64
CA LYS A 238 14.58 -9.76 -12.04
C LYS A 238 13.79 -10.21 -10.79
N GLN A 239 13.18 -11.39 -10.87
CA GLN A 239 12.52 -12.03 -9.74
C GLN A 239 13.51 -12.35 -8.61
N ALA A 240 14.68 -12.88 -8.97
CA ALA A 240 15.74 -13.18 -8.02
C ALA A 240 16.28 -11.92 -7.31
N ILE A 241 16.36 -10.79 -8.01
CA ILE A 241 16.79 -9.51 -7.43
C ILE A 241 15.79 -9.04 -6.37
N LEU A 242 14.48 -9.00 -6.69
CA LEU A 242 13.46 -8.58 -5.72
C LEU A 242 13.42 -9.53 -4.53
N GLN A 243 13.45 -10.84 -4.76
CA GLN A 243 13.46 -11.85 -3.72
C GLN A 243 14.68 -11.72 -2.79
N THR A 244 15.88 -11.49 -3.35
CA THR A 244 17.12 -11.32 -2.55
C THR A 244 17.06 -10.03 -1.75
N ALA A 245 16.61 -8.92 -2.36
CA ALA A 245 16.48 -7.63 -1.70
C ALA A 245 15.49 -7.68 -0.53
N GLU A 246 14.31 -8.28 -0.72
CA GLU A 246 13.32 -8.48 0.33
C GLU A 246 13.87 -9.30 1.49
N THR A 247 14.54 -10.42 1.17
CA THR A 247 15.17 -11.27 2.19
C THR A 247 16.21 -10.49 3.03
N VAL A 248 17.08 -9.73 2.37
CA VAL A 248 18.14 -8.96 3.02
C VAL A 248 17.58 -7.84 3.87
N VAL A 249 16.64 -7.04 3.35
CA VAL A 249 16.00 -5.95 4.11
C VAL A 249 15.25 -6.51 5.32
N SER A 250 14.54 -7.63 5.13
CA SER A 250 13.91 -8.32 6.26
C SER A 250 14.91 -8.72 7.33
N MET A 251 16.13 -9.13 7.00
CA MET A 251 17.17 -9.50 7.98
C MET A 251 17.83 -8.29 8.64
N ILE A 252 18.09 -7.22 7.90
CA ILE A 252 18.73 -5.99 8.40
C ILE A 252 17.85 -5.25 9.39
N ASN A 253 16.51 -5.33 9.26
CA ASN A 253 15.57 -4.61 10.09
C ASN A 253 15.08 -5.41 11.29
N ASP A 254 14.82 -4.71 12.39
CA ASP A 254 14.10 -5.26 13.55
C ASP A 254 12.69 -5.70 13.12
N LYS A 255 12.26 -6.85 13.61
CA LYS A 255 10.88 -7.32 13.47
C LYS A 255 10.25 -7.49 14.85
N PRO A 256 8.92 -7.47 15.01
CA PRO A 256 8.28 -7.57 16.33
C PRO A 256 8.73 -8.79 17.15
N TYR A 257 9.07 -9.88 16.46
CA TYR A 257 9.44 -11.17 17.06
C TYR A 257 10.95 -11.46 17.04
N ARG A 258 11.80 -10.56 16.48
CA ARG A 258 13.27 -10.72 16.45
C ARG A 258 14.00 -9.41 16.23
N LYS A 259 15.23 -9.34 16.72
CA LYS A 259 16.16 -8.26 16.41
C LYS A 259 16.77 -8.43 15.00
N ALA A 260 17.29 -7.32 14.47
CA ALA A 260 18.09 -7.30 13.27
C ALA A 260 19.26 -8.30 13.38
N TYR A 261 19.60 -8.94 12.28
CA TYR A 261 20.82 -9.74 12.17
C TYR A 261 22.02 -8.81 11.99
N ASN A 262 23.18 -9.24 12.50
CA ASN A 262 24.43 -8.57 12.17
C ASN A 262 24.88 -8.94 10.74
N LYS A 263 25.90 -8.25 10.23
CA LYS A 263 26.42 -8.46 8.88
C LYS A 263 26.90 -9.90 8.67
N GLU A 264 27.60 -10.45 9.63
CA GLU A 264 28.20 -11.79 9.59
C GLU A 264 27.10 -12.85 9.43
N ASP A 265 26.03 -12.76 10.21
CA ASP A 265 24.89 -13.68 10.14
C ASP A 265 24.17 -13.57 8.77
N ILE A 266 24.02 -12.35 8.23
CA ILE A 266 23.41 -12.15 6.91
C ILE A 266 24.27 -12.78 5.80
N MET A 267 25.58 -12.56 5.87
CA MET A 267 26.51 -13.13 4.90
C MET A 267 26.52 -14.66 4.98
N GLU A 268 26.48 -15.24 6.18
CA GLU A 268 26.42 -16.69 6.40
C GLU A 268 25.11 -17.27 5.84
N GLU A 269 23.95 -16.68 6.14
CA GLU A 269 22.66 -17.14 5.61
C GLU A 269 22.64 -17.13 4.09
N LEU A 270 23.13 -16.04 3.45
CA LEU A 270 23.16 -15.97 1.99
C LEU A 270 24.11 -16.99 1.38
N ASN A 271 25.31 -17.17 1.94
CA ASN A 271 26.26 -18.18 1.45
C ASN A 271 25.69 -19.60 1.59
N ASN A 272 25.10 -19.93 2.72
CA ASN A 272 24.43 -21.21 2.94
C ASN A 272 23.25 -21.41 1.99
N GLY A 273 22.50 -20.33 1.73
CA GLY A 273 21.38 -20.33 0.78
C GLY A 273 21.84 -20.53 -0.67
N ILE A 274 22.99 -19.99 -1.07
CA ILE A 274 23.57 -20.25 -2.40
C ILE A 274 23.94 -21.74 -2.51
N VAL A 275 24.65 -22.28 -1.51
CA VAL A 275 25.11 -23.68 -1.50
C VAL A 275 23.93 -24.66 -1.52
N SER A 276 22.84 -24.35 -0.79
CA SER A 276 21.65 -25.19 -0.76
C SER A 276 20.74 -25.00 -1.98
N GLY A 277 21.01 -24.02 -2.85
CA GLY A 277 20.17 -23.69 -4.00
C GLY A 277 18.91 -22.89 -3.66
N LYS A 278 18.83 -22.30 -2.46
CA LYS A 278 17.70 -21.49 -1.99
C LYS A 278 17.64 -20.13 -2.69
N TYR A 279 18.80 -19.56 -3.02
CA TYR A 279 18.93 -18.26 -3.68
C TYR A 279 19.62 -18.41 -5.05
N ASP A 280 19.35 -17.45 -5.96
CA ASP A 280 20.11 -17.31 -7.19
C ASP A 280 21.58 -16.98 -6.86
N GLY A 281 22.49 -17.84 -7.31
CA GLY A 281 23.91 -17.69 -6.97
C GLY A 281 24.55 -16.42 -7.51
N VAL A 282 24.12 -15.94 -8.71
CA VAL A 282 24.68 -14.73 -9.33
C VAL A 282 24.21 -13.48 -8.61
N VAL A 283 22.93 -13.39 -8.32
CA VAL A 283 22.32 -12.25 -7.62
C VAL A 283 22.83 -12.16 -6.19
N ALA A 284 22.77 -13.27 -5.44
CA ALA A 284 23.22 -13.30 -4.05
C ALA A 284 24.73 -13.06 -3.91
N ASP A 285 25.59 -13.63 -4.79
CA ASP A 285 27.03 -13.33 -4.81
C ASP A 285 27.30 -11.86 -5.13
N THR A 286 26.53 -11.27 -6.06
CA THR A 286 26.65 -9.84 -6.37
C THR A 286 26.35 -9.00 -5.12
N PHE A 287 25.30 -9.30 -4.39
CA PHE A 287 24.98 -8.60 -3.14
C PHE A 287 26.10 -8.80 -2.10
N LEU A 288 26.55 -10.02 -1.86
CA LEU A 288 27.62 -10.35 -0.90
C LEU A 288 28.90 -9.59 -1.20
N ARG A 289 29.31 -9.58 -2.48
CA ARG A 289 30.54 -8.91 -2.94
C ARG A 289 30.52 -7.41 -2.72
N TYR A 290 29.38 -6.79 -2.82
CA TYR A 290 29.20 -5.34 -2.71
C TYR A 290 28.37 -4.94 -1.49
N TYR A 291 28.27 -5.79 -0.46
CA TYR A 291 27.41 -5.61 0.70
C TYR A 291 27.45 -4.20 1.28
N ASP A 292 28.64 -3.75 1.70
CA ASP A 292 28.76 -2.44 2.38
C ASP A 292 28.32 -1.29 1.47
N GLU A 293 28.73 -1.32 0.20
CA GLU A 293 28.36 -0.27 -0.75
C GLU A 293 26.86 -0.27 -1.06
N ILE A 294 26.25 -1.45 -1.24
CA ILE A 294 24.81 -1.57 -1.52
C ILE A 294 24.01 -1.09 -0.31
N VAL A 295 24.31 -1.63 0.88
CA VAL A 295 23.58 -1.30 2.10
C VAL A 295 23.72 0.19 2.42
N GLU A 296 24.94 0.73 2.45
CA GLU A 296 25.17 2.14 2.74
C GLU A 296 24.36 3.05 1.79
N LYS A 297 24.48 2.83 0.47
CA LYS A 297 23.80 3.67 -0.53
C LYS A 297 22.27 3.51 -0.50
N ALA A 298 21.79 2.27 -0.36
CA ALA A 298 20.35 2.01 -0.30
C ALA A 298 19.72 2.69 0.92
N PHE A 299 20.30 2.51 2.09
CA PHE A 299 19.75 3.05 3.33
C PHE A 299 19.91 4.57 3.42
N GLN A 300 21.00 5.15 2.93
CA GLN A 300 21.12 6.62 2.83
C GLN A 300 20.00 7.23 1.97
N LYS A 301 19.69 6.62 0.81
CA LYS A 301 18.61 7.07 -0.07
C LYS A 301 17.24 6.83 0.54
N ALA A 302 17.03 5.67 1.17
CA ALA A 302 15.80 5.35 1.86
C ALA A 302 15.52 6.37 2.98
N GLN A 303 16.52 6.75 3.75
CA GLN A 303 16.39 7.72 4.85
C GLN A 303 15.82 9.07 4.41
N VAL A 304 16.18 9.56 3.22
CA VAL A 304 15.61 10.80 2.66
C VAL A 304 14.10 10.66 2.44
N THR A 305 13.69 9.54 1.86
CA THR A 305 12.28 9.24 1.59
C THR A 305 11.49 9.02 2.89
N LEU A 306 12.07 8.28 3.84
CA LEU A 306 11.48 8.03 5.16
C LEU A 306 11.31 9.29 5.99
N THR A 307 12.30 10.20 5.96
CA THR A 307 12.18 11.50 6.63
C THR A 307 10.98 12.29 6.10
N THR A 308 10.73 12.23 4.80
CA THR A 308 9.56 12.85 4.19
C THR A 308 8.27 12.19 4.70
N HIS A 309 8.20 10.86 4.73
CA HIS A 309 7.05 10.12 5.27
C HIS A 309 6.76 10.47 6.74
N GLN A 310 7.77 10.43 7.61
CA GLN A 310 7.63 10.79 9.02
C GLN A 310 7.18 12.24 9.23
N ARG A 311 7.60 13.17 8.36
CA ARG A 311 7.11 14.55 8.39
C ARG A 311 5.62 14.61 8.05
N LEU A 312 5.16 13.79 7.08
CA LEU A 312 3.75 13.69 6.70
C LEU A 312 2.90 13.17 7.85
N LEU A 313 3.34 12.09 8.52
CA LEU A 313 2.64 11.53 9.68
C LEU A 313 2.50 12.55 10.81
N ARG A 314 3.59 13.25 11.16
CA ARG A 314 3.55 14.30 12.20
C ARG A 314 2.60 15.45 11.84
N ASN A 315 2.58 15.87 10.59
CA ASN A 315 1.64 16.90 10.14
C ASN A 315 0.19 16.40 10.24
N TYR A 316 -0.08 15.16 9.89
CA TYR A 316 -1.40 14.55 10.02
C TYR A 316 -1.85 14.50 11.49
N GLU A 317 -1.01 14.04 12.41
CA GLU A 317 -1.31 14.02 13.85
C GLU A 317 -1.60 15.42 14.42
N GLN A 318 -0.84 16.42 13.96
CA GLN A 318 -1.06 17.80 14.41
C GLN A 318 -2.41 18.34 13.93
N VAL A 319 -2.77 18.05 12.70
CA VAL A 319 -4.09 18.41 12.14
C VAL A 319 -5.19 17.69 12.89
N TYR A 320 -5.09 16.36 13.05
CA TYR A 320 -6.06 15.55 13.79
C TYR A 320 -6.31 16.08 15.20
N LYS A 321 -5.26 16.42 15.96
CA LYS A 321 -5.35 17.01 17.29
C LYS A 321 -6.06 18.36 17.33
N ASN A 322 -6.04 19.13 16.24
CA ASN A 322 -6.73 20.42 16.18
C ASN A 322 -8.24 20.28 15.99
N PHE A 323 -8.70 19.13 15.46
CA PHE A 323 -10.13 18.87 15.19
C PHE A 323 -10.80 17.95 16.22
N THR A 324 -10.03 17.26 17.04
CA THR A 324 -10.55 16.34 18.09
C THR A 324 -10.64 16.98 19.48
N LYS A 325 -10.29 18.27 19.59
CA LYS A 325 -10.50 19.09 20.79
C LYS A 325 -11.74 19.96 20.62
#